data_8e5ee915a4f2b1fd2eeec42e553bae01
#
_entry.id   8e5ee915a4f2b1fd2eeec42e553bae01
#
_cell.length_a   1.000
_cell.length_b   1.000
_cell.length_c   1.000
_cell.angle_alpha   90.00
_cell.angle_beta   90.00
_cell.angle_gamma   90.00
#
_symmetry.space_group_name_H-M   'P 1'
#
loop_
_entity.id
_entity.type
_entity.pdbx_description
1 polymer ?
#
loop_
_entity_poly.entity_id
_entity_poly.type
_entity_poly.pdbx_seq_one_letter_code
_entity_poly.pdbx_strand_id
1 'polypeptide(L)'
;MNFTAEELGFAAKRNGLFFPEHVLDQLVAALDAGKHVILTGPPGTGKTTLAYLTAEVAQKSMLCTGYLPTTATTEWTTFETIGGFQPTSEGLIFRPGMFVDAIESGRWLVIDELNRSNFDRAFGQLFTVLSGQAVVLPFKRGGRVQPISLVPPGVDAPDDTDSIKLPAAWRILATMNVFDKNLLFEMSYALMRRFAFVEVTCPSDEAYDALLDGPGDVVRELLPLRRFRDLGPAVYLDAAKFAVRREEDGPTRSRLLYEIFYAYFLPQFEGIDDELAMELYETVAALLDPAEQVEARRTIGEVLGMALPA
;
A
#
# COMPACT_ATOMS: atom_id res chain seq x y z
N MET A 1 12.31 15.63 -11.51
CA MET A 1 11.26 14.98 -12.35
C MET A 1 10.45 16.05 -13.05
N ASN A 2 9.60 15.70 -14.04
CA ASN A 2 8.83 16.71 -14.79
C ASN A 2 7.36 16.74 -14.37
N PHE A 3 7.03 16.41 -13.12
CA PHE A 3 5.69 16.59 -12.57
C PHE A 3 5.76 17.15 -11.15
N THR A 4 4.66 17.79 -10.71
CA THR A 4 4.58 18.52 -9.44
C THR A 4 3.63 17.85 -8.45
N ALA A 5 3.74 18.22 -7.18
CA ALA A 5 2.79 17.81 -6.13
C ALA A 5 1.36 18.30 -6.44
N GLU A 6 1.22 19.47 -7.07
CA GLU A 6 -0.07 20.03 -7.48
C GLU A 6 -0.75 19.14 -8.54
N GLU A 7 -0.01 18.69 -9.56
CA GLU A 7 -0.52 17.77 -10.59
C GLU A 7 -0.96 16.44 -9.99
N LEU A 8 -0.19 15.91 -9.04
CA LEU A 8 -0.53 14.70 -8.32
C LEU A 8 -1.76 14.91 -7.44
N GLY A 9 -1.85 16.05 -6.73
CA GLY A 9 -3.02 16.43 -5.94
C GLY A 9 -4.28 16.59 -6.77
N PHE A 10 -4.17 17.15 -7.97
CA PHE A 10 -5.29 17.24 -8.91
C PHE A 10 -5.74 15.85 -9.39
N ALA A 11 -4.78 14.97 -9.71
CA ALA A 11 -5.10 13.59 -10.09
C ALA A 11 -5.79 12.83 -8.95
N ALA A 12 -5.33 13.01 -7.71
CA ALA A 12 -5.95 12.41 -6.52
C ALA A 12 -7.40 12.90 -6.32
N LYS A 13 -7.64 14.21 -6.35
CA LYS A 13 -8.97 14.80 -6.20
C LYS A 13 -9.96 14.31 -7.24
N ARG A 14 -9.54 14.14 -8.49
CA ARG A 14 -10.39 13.58 -9.56
C ARG A 14 -10.79 12.12 -9.30
N ASN A 15 -10.05 11.40 -8.49
CA ASN A 15 -10.37 10.03 -8.06
C ASN A 15 -11.05 9.98 -6.68
N GLY A 16 -11.53 11.12 -6.16
CA GLY A 16 -12.19 11.21 -4.87
C GLY A 16 -11.26 11.00 -3.67
N LEU A 17 -9.96 11.21 -3.84
CA LEU A 17 -8.94 11.03 -2.81
C LEU A 17 -8.40 12.38 -2.35
N PHE A 18 -8.19 12.49 -1.05
CA PHE A 18 -7.67 13.68 -0.42
C PHE A 18 -6.43 13.33 0.40
N PHE A 19 -5.29 13.88 0.01
CA PHE A 19 -4.03 13.74 0.73
C PHE A 19 -3.57 15.10 1.24
N PRO A 20 -2.98 15.18 2.43
CA PRO A 20 -2.33 16.41 2.90
C PRO A 20 -1.25 16.86 1.90
N GLU A 21 -1.13 18.15 1.66
CA GLU A 21 -0.19 18.71 0.68
C GLU A 21 1.26 18.30 0.97
N HIS A 22 1.66 18.32 2.25
CA HIS A 22 3.01 17.92 2.65
C HIS A 22 3.36 16.47 2.29
N VAL A 23 2.37 15.54 2.22
CA VAL A 23 2.58 14.14 1.79
C VAL A 23 2.95 14.10 0.32
N LEU A 24 2.23 14.87 -0.50
CA LEU A 24 2.49 14.95 -1.95
C LEU A 24 3.84 15.62 -2.23
N ASP A 25 4.17 16.70 -1.50
CA ASP A 25 5.46 17.38 -1.60
C ASP A 25 6.63 16.46 -1.24
N GLN A 26 6.52 15.71 -0.12
CA GLN A 26 7.54 14.75 0.29
C GLN A 26 7.72 13.64 -0.73
N LEU A 27 6.62 13.12 -1.29
CA LEU A 27 6.65 12.07 -2.29
C LEU A 27 7.37 12.54 -3.56
N VAL A 28 7.01 13.71 -4.10
CA VAL A 28 7.63 14.26 -5.30
C VAL A 28 9.11 14.59 -5.03
N ALA A 29 9.43 15.22 -3.91
CA ALA A 29 10.81 15.54 -3.55
C ALA A 29 11.68 14.27 -3.41
N ALA A 30 11.16 13.20 -2.83
CA ALA A 30 11.87 11.93 -2.72
C ALA A 30 12.17 11.33 -4.10
N LEU A 31 11.18 11.33 -4.99
CA LEU A 31 11.32 10.83 -6.35
C LEU A 31 12.32 11.68 -7.17
N ASP A 32 12.29 13.01 -7.01
CA ASP A 32 13.24 13.94 -7.65
C ASP A 32 14.68 13.73 -7.15
N ALA A 33 14.83 13.40 -5.86
CA ALA A 33 16.11 13.03 -5.28
C ALA A 33 16.62 11.64 -5.74
N GLY A 34 15.92 10.98 -6.66
CA GLY A 34 16.32 9.68 -7.20
C GLY A 34 16.00 8.49 -6.30
N LYS A 35 15.22 8.68 -5.24
CA LYS A 35 14.84 7.60 -4.32
C LYS A 35 13.69 6.76 -4.87
N HIS A 36 13.69 5.49 -4.51
CA HIS A 36 12.48 4.69 -4.47
C HIS A 36 11.64 5.12 -3.25
N VAL A 37 10.35 4.84 -3.23
CA VAL A 37 9.49 5.30 -2.13
C VAL A 37 8.71 4.14 -1.51
N ILE A 38 8.65 4.14 -0.18
CA ILE A 38 7.74 3.31 0.59
C ILE A 38 6.71 4.22 1.25
N LEU A 39 5.45 4.08 0.85
CA LEU A 39 4.31 4.74 1.48
C LEU A 39 3.92 3.95 2.72
N THR A 40 4.01 4.57 3.88
CA THR A 40 3.61 3.99 5.17
C THR A 40 2.35 4.66 5.70
N GLY A 41 1.64 4.03 6.60
CA GLY A 41 0.46 4.64 7.24
C GLY A 41 -0.62 3.62 7.59
N PRO A 42 -1.70 4.06 8.25
CA PRO A 42 -2.83 3.21 8.61
C PRO A 42 -3.50 2.53 7.40
N PRO A 43 -4.18 1.40 7.58
CA PRO A 43 -4.98 0.80 6.52
C PRO A 43 -6.10 1.75 6.06
N GLY A 44 -6.45 1.68 4.78
CA GLY A 44 -7.54 2.49 4.23
C GLY A 44 -7.21 3.96 3.96
N THR A 45 -5.95 4.42 4.11
CA THR A 45 -5.52 5.80 3.79
C THR A 45 -5.26 6.04 2.30
N GLY A 46 -5.42 5.02 1.44
CA GLY A 46 -5.25 5.18 0.00
C GLY A 46 -3.81 5.08 -0.49
N LYS A 47 -2.87 4.51 0.29
CA LYS A 47 -1.45 4.35 -0.07
C LYS A 47 -1.25 3.71 -1.45
N THR A 48 -1.89 2.57 -1.68
CA THR A 48 -1.79 1.83 -2.94
C THR A 48 -2.33 2.64 -4.12
N THR A 49 -3.46 3.33 -3.92
CA THR A 49 -4.03 4.21 -4.95
C THR A 49 -3.12 5.41 -5.22
N LEU A 50 -2.50 6.01 -4.18
CA LEU A 50 -1.52 7.07 -4.35
C LEU A 50 -0.30 6.60 -5.15
N ALA A 51 0.19 5.38 -4.90
CA ALA A 51 1.29 4.80 -5.67
C ALA A 51 0.91 4.63 -7.16
N TYR A 52 -0.28 4.12 -7.45
CA TYR A 52 -0.78 4.00 -8.83
C TYR A 52 -0.91 5.36 -9.52
N LEU A 53 -1.56 6.32 -8.88
CA LEU A 53 -1.71 7.68 -9.42
C LEU A 53 -0.36 8.35 -9.67
N THR A 54 0.61 8.16 -8.78
CA THR A 54 1.96 8.70 -8.95
C THR A 54 2.62 8.10 -10.20
N ALA A 55 2.51 6.80 -10.40
CA ALA A 55 3.05 6.14 -11.59
C ALA A 55 2.33 6.56 -12.89
N GLU A 56 1.01 6.79 -12.83
CA GLU A 56 0.23 7.31 -13.96
C GLU A 56 0.64 8.75 -14.33
N VAL A 57 0.87 9.60 -13.33
CA VAL A 57 1.36 10.97 -13.56
C VAL A 57 2.78 10.92 -14.14
N ALA A 58 3.65 10.04 -13.61
CA ALA A 58 4.98 9.84 -14.16
C ALA A 58 4.95 9.34 -15.61
N GLN A 59 4.02 8.46 -15.97
CA GLN A 59 3.82 8.00 -17.34
C GLN A 59 3.41 9.16 -18.26
N LYS A 60 2.45 10.00 -17.85
CA LYS A 60 2.05 11.19 -18.61
C LYS A 60 3.21 12.17 -18.82
N SER A 61 4.13 12.23 -17.86
CA SER A 61 5.36 13.01 -17.91
C SER A 61 6.52 12.32 -18.63
N MET A 62 6.27 11.20 -19.30
CA MET A 62 7.23 10.39 -20.07
C MET A 62 8.44 9.89 -19.25
N LEU A 63 8.29 9.71 -17.96
CA LEU A 63 9.33 9.16 -17.08
C LEU A 63 9.36 7.63 -17.08
N CYS A 64 8.27 7.01 -17.48
CA CYS A 64 8.10 5.57 -17.65
C CYS A 64 7.06 5.25 -18.71
N THR A 65 6.97 4.00 -19.12
CA THR A 65 5.96 3.51 -20.08
C THR A 65 4.64 3.09 -19.41
N GLY A 66 4.58 3.13 -18.09
CA GLY A 66 3.47 2.70 -17.25
C GLY A 66 3.98 2.10 -15.95
N TYR A 67 3.18 1.26 -15.31
CA TYR A 67 3.61 0.56 -14.10
C TYR A 67 3.22 -0.92 -14.13
N LEU A 68 3.95 -1.71 -13.36
CA LEU A 68 3.67 -3.13 -13.09
C LEU A 68 3.21 -3.26 -11.64
N PRO A 69 1.92 -3.51 -11.37
CA PRO A 69 1.42 -3.73 -10.03
C PRO A 69 1.72 -5.16 -9.58
N THR A 70 2.05 -5.30 -8.31
CA THR A 70 2.23 -6.60 -7.66
C THR A 70 1.96 -6.49 -6.17
N THR A 71 1.60 -7.61 -5.53
CA THR A 71 1.43 -7.69 -4.08
C THR A 71 2.51 -8.61 -3.52
N ALA A 72 3.21 -8.15 -2.49
CA ALA A 72 4.25 -8.93 -1.85
C ALA A 72 3.68 -10.15 -1.12
N THR A 73 4.39 -11.26 -1.18
CA THR A 73 4.05 -12.50 -0.47
C THR A 73 5.26 -13.09 0.22
N THR A 74 5.03 -13.91 1.25
CA THR A 74 6.09 -14.64 1.97
C THR A 74 6.85 -15.65 1.09
N GLU A 75 6.24 -16.02 -0.04
CA GLU A 75 6.82 -17.00 -0.97
C GLU A 75 7.79 -16.40 -1.98
N TRP A 76 7.88 -15.06 -2.05
CA TRP A 76 8.77 -14.42 -2.99
C TRP A 76 10.24 -14.85 -2.79
N THR A 77 10.83 -15.26 -3.90
CA THR A 77 12.26 -15.57 -4.03
C THR A 77 12.83 -14.80 -5.22
N THR A 78 14.11 -14.96 -5.46
CA THR A 78 14.75 -14.39 -6.67
C THR A 78 14.17 -14.95 -7.97
N PHE A 79 13.47 -16.09 -7.94
CA PHE A 79 12.83 -16.64 -9.13
C PHE A 79 11.66 -15.75 -9.59
N GLU A 80 10.79 -15.31 -8.67
CA GLU A 80 9.65 -14.44 -8.97
C GLU A 80 10.09 -13.01 -9.29
N THR A 81 11.19 -12.57 -8.69
CA THR A 81 11.61 -11.16 -8.76
C THR A 81 12.64 -10.92 -9.88
N ILE A 82 13.73 -11.67 -9.89
CA ILE A 82 14.80 -11.57 -10.90
C ILE A 82 14.50 -12.46 -12.10
N GLY A 83 14.04 -13.69 -11.85
CA GLY A 83 13.74 -14.69 -12.85
C GLY A 83 14.57 -15.96 -12.70
N GLY A 84 14.36 -16.90 -13.60
CA GLY A 84 15.01 -18.19 -13.59
C GLY A 84 14.78 -18.99 -14.86
N PHE A 85 15.36 -20.18 -14.94
CA PHE A 85 15.11 -21.07 -16.05
C PHE A 85 13.78 -21.78 -15.91
N GLN A 86 13.01 -21.78 -17.00
CA GLN A 86 11.73 -22.46 -17.10
C GLN A 86 11.80 -23.52 -18.22
N PRO A 87 11.36 -24.78 -17.96
CA PRO A 87 11.25 -25.81 -18.99
C PRO A 87 10.20 -25.43 -20.05
N THR A 88 10.55 -25.61 -21.29
CA THR A 88 9.65 -25.50 -22.46
C THR A 88 9.84 -26.69 -23.39
N SER A 89 9.01 -26.81 -24.43
CA SER A 89 9.20 -27.83 -25.48
C SER A 89 10.52 -27.72 -26.23
N GLU A 90 11.14 -26.52 -26.21
CA GLU A 90 12.41 -26.22 -26.91
C GLU A 90 13.62 -26.28 -25.97
N GLY A 91 13.43 -26.63 -24.69
CA GLY A 91 14.48 -26.70 -23.66
C GLY A 91 14.27 -25.71 -22.50
N LEU A 92 15.35 -25.42 -21.79
CA LEU A 92 15.33 -24.45 -20.70
C LEU A 92 15.50 -23.02 -21.23
N ILE A 93 14.52 -22.17 -20.99
CA ILE A 93 14.61 -20.74 -21.34
C ILE A 93 14.64 -19.88 -20.06
N PHE A 94 15.38 -18.79 -20.10
CA PHE A 94 15.31 -17.78 -19.04
C PHE A 94 13.98 -17.01 -19.15
N ARG A 95 13.20 -17.02 -18.07
CA ARG A 95 12.01 -16.18 -17.90
C ARG A 95 12.35 -15.06 -16.92
N PRO A 96 12.25 -13.78 -17.32
CA PRO A 96 12.45 -12.67 -16.41
C PRO A 96 11.39 -12.67 -15.30
N GLY A 97 11.83 -12.38 -14.09
CA GLY A 97 10.93 -12.08 -12.97
C GLY A 97 10.42 -10.64 -13.05
N MET A 98 9.54 -10.27 -12.12
CA MET A 98 8.81 -9.00 -12.19
C MET A 98 9.72 -7.75 -12.18
N PHE A 99 10.87 -7.79 -11.50
CA PHE A 99 11.80 -6.65 -11.48
C PHE A 99 12.49 -6.48 -12.82
N VAL A 100 12.98 -7.58 -13.38
CA VAL A 100 13.65 -7.56 -14.69
C VAL A 100 12.66 -7.18 -15.78
N ASP A 101 11.44 -7.72 -15.74
CA ASP A 101 10.37 -7.37 -16.69
C ASP A 101 9.99 -5.89 -16.61
N ALA A 102 9.84 -5.33 -15.39
CA ALA A 102 9.55 -3.91 -15.19
C ALA A 102 10.68 -3.02 -15.74
N ILE A 103 11.94 -3.39 -15.51
CA ILE A 103 13.11 -2.65 -16.01
C ILE A 103 13.16 -2.69 -17.54
N GLU A 104 13.03 -3.87 -18.16
CA GLU A 104 13.11 -4.04 -19.61
C GLU A 104 11.96 -3.34 -20.36
N SER A 105 10.77 -3.37 -19.77
CA SER A 105 9.61 -2.70 -20.34
C SER A 105 9.54 -1.20 -20.04
N GLY A 106 10.47 -0.68 -19.24
CA GLY A 106 10.49 0.73 -18.81
C GLY A 106 9.33 1.12 -17.90
N ARG A 107 8.66 0.13 -17.26
CA ARG A 107 7.56 0.34 -16.33
C ARG A 107 8.07 0.55 -14.92
N TRP A 108 7.45 1.46 -14.17
CA TRP A 108 7.70 1.52 -12.73
C TRP A 108 7.12 0.29 -12.04
N LEU A 109 7.72 -0.12 -10.93
CA LEU A 109 7.23 -1.25 -10.15
C LEU A 109 6.43 -0.71 -8.95
N VAL A 110 5.17 -1.14 -8.84
CA VAL A 110 4.33 -0.81 -7.67
C VAL A 110 4.09 -2.07 -6.86
N ILE A 111 4.61 -2.09 -5.63
CA ILE A 111 4.56 -3.25 -4.72
C ILE A 111 3.63 -2.94 -3.56
N ASP A 112 2.50 -3.62 -3.51
CA ASP A 112 1.59 -3.50 -2.37
C ASP A 112 2.01 -4.44 -1.23
N GLU A 113 1.85 -3.96 0.01
CA GLU A 113 2.13 -4.70 1.24
C GLU A 113 3.55 -5.33 1.29
N LEU A 114 4.55 -4.53 0.95
CA LEU A 114 5.94 -4.96 0.83
C LEU A 114 6.46 -5.71 2.07
N ASN A 115 5.94 -5.37 3.26
CA ASN A 115 6.25 -6.02 4.54
C ASN A 115 5.86 -7.50 4.62
N ARG A 116 5.03 -8.01 3.72
CA ARG A 116 4.71 -9.45 3.66
C ARG A 116 5.82 -10.31 3.07
N SER A 117 6.81 -9.72 2.40
CA SER A 117 7.91 -10.46 1.80
C SER A 117 9.17 -10.42 2.66
N ASN A 118 10.00 -11.47 2.54
CA ASN A 118 11.37 -11.41 3.03
C ASN A 118 12.23 -10.64 2.02
N PHE A 119 12.65 -9.43 2.39
CA PHE A 119 13.36 -8.51 1.48
C PHE A 119 14.64 -9.07 0.92
N ASP A 120 15.51 -9.61 1.78
CA ASP A 120 16.83 -10.11 1.36
C ASP A 120 16.68 -11.26 0.37
N ARG A 121 15.70 -12.13 0.61
CA ARG A 121 15.38 -13.24 -0.27
C ARG A 121 14.75 -12.79 -1.59
N ALA A 122 13.83 -11.82 -1.52
CA ALA A 122 13.07 -11.36 -2.68
C ALA A 122 13.91 -10.49 -3.62
N PHE A 123 14.70 -9.57 -3.07
CA PHE A 123 15.44 -8.60 -3.87
C PHE A 123 16.79 -9.13 -4.39
N GLY A 124 17.47 -10.03 -3.62
CA GLY A 124 18.71 -10.68 -4.07
C GLY A 124 19.71 -9.71 -4.72
N GLN A 125 20.14 -10.03 -5.95
CA GLN A 125 21.12 -9.22 -6.69
C GLN A 125 20.60 -7.82 -7.08
N LEU A 126 19.28 -7.55 -7.04
CA LEU A 126 18.75 -6.22 -7.33
C LEU A 126 19.31 -5.17 -6.35
N PHE A 127 19.62 -5.55 -5.10
CA PHE A 127 20.28 -4.65 -4.15
C PHE A 127 21.60 -4.10 -4.66
N THR A 128 22.40 -4.93 -5.31
CA THR A 128 23.66 -4.52 -5.89
C THR A 128 23.42 -3.47 -6.97
N VAL A 129 22.46 -3.70 -7.84
CA VAL A 129 22.10 -2.76 -8.93
C VAL A 129 21.55 -1.46 -8.37
N LEU A 130 20.62 -1.52 -7.41
CA LEU A 130 20.09 -0.34 -6.73
C LEU A 130 21.19 0.40 -5.92
N SER A 131 22.29 -0.27 -5.61
CA SER A 131 23.48 0.30 -4.96
C SER A 131 24.44 0.98 -5.94
N GLY A 132 24.12 0.99 -7.23
CA GLY A 132 24.95 1.62 -8.26
C GLY A 132 26.07 0.75 -8.81
N GLN A 133 25.99 -0.57 -8.66
CA GLN A 133 26.96 -1.52 -9.18
C GLN A 133 26.31 -2.49 -10.16
N ALA A 134 26.96 -2.75 -11.28
CA ALA A 134 26.49 -3.76 -12.22
C ALA A 134 26.61 -5.17 -11.61
N VAL A 135 25.68 -6.04 -11.97
CA VAL A 135 25.68 -7.44 -11.54
C VAL A 135 25.46 -8.37 -12.73
N VAL A 136 26.24 -9.44 -12.79
CA VAL A 136 26.07 -10.52 -13.78
C VAL A 136 25.21 -11.61 -13.14
N LEU A 137 24.11 -11.95 -13.81
CA LEU A 137 23.19 -13.00 -13.38
C LEU A 137 23.69 -14.36 -13.88
N PRO A 138 23.42 -15.46 -13.17
CA PRO A 138 23.81 -16.81 -13.60
C PRO A 138 22.88 -17.36 -14.71
N PHE A 139 22.27 -16.49 -15.50
CA PHE A 139 21.30 -16.83 -16.53
C PHE A 139 21.74 -16.31 -17.90
N LYS A 140 21.28 -17.01 -18.94
CA LYS A 140 21.47 -16.63 -20.35
C LYS A 140 20.12 -16.64 -21.04
N ARG A 141 19.91 -15.75 -21.99
CA ARG A 141 18.70 -15.80 -22.83
C ARG A 141 18.82 -16.92 -23.86
N GLY A 142 17.68 -17.44 -24.30
CA GLY A 142 17.64 -18.46 -25.34
C GLY A 142 18.41 -18.03 -26.60
N GLY A 143 19.30 -18.89 -27.09
CA GLY A 143 20.12 -18.62 -28.28
C GLY A 143 21.33 -17.70 -28.06
N ARG A 144 21.54 -17.13 -26.85
CA ARG A 144 22.72 -16.29 -26.53
C ARG A 144 23.74 -17.04 -25.69
N VAL A 145 25.01 -16.75 -25.93
CA VAL A 145 26.13 -17.33 -25.16
C VAL A 145 26.43 -16.48 -23.92
N GLN A 146 26.21 -15.16 -24.02
CA GLN A 146 26.53 -14.20 -22.98
C GLN A 146 25.55 -14.30 -21.79
N PRO A 147 26.05 -14.22 -20.54
CA PRO A 147 25.20 -14.11 -19.37
C PRO A 147 24.49 -12.75 -19.33
N ILE A 148 23.33 -12.70 -18.71
CA ILE A 148 22.58 -11.46 -18.50
C ILE A 148 23.29 -10.62 -17.44
N SER A 149 23.42 -9.30 -17.67
CA SER A 149 23.83 -8.36 -16.66
C SER A 149 22.78 -7.27 -16.43
N LEU A 150 22.59 -6.89 -15.16
CA LEU A 150 21.80 -5.71 -14.79
C LEU A 150 22.75 -4.55 -14.53
N VAL A 151 22.52 -3.42 -15.19
CA VAL A 151 23.46 -2.29 -15.20
C VAL A 151 22.73 -1.02 -14.72
N PRO A 152 23.20 -0.41 -13.61
CA PRO A 152 22.62 0.85 -13.14
C PRO A 152 22.92 2.03 -14.06
N PRO A 153 22.21 3.15 -13.95
CA PRO A 153 22.45 4.34 -14.75
C PRO A 153 23.89 4.88 -14.56
N GLY A 154 24.53 5.28 -15.66
CA GLY A 154 25.85 5.88 -15.62
C GLY A 154 27.02 4.91 -15.36
N VAL A 155 26.76 3.61 -15.38
CA VAL A 155 27.77 2.56 -15.22
C VAL A 155 27.92 1.82 -16.56
N ASP A 156 29.15 1.47 -16.91
CA ASP A 156 29.43 0.65 -18.09
C ASP A 156 29.02 -0.81 -17.84
N ALA A 157 28.51 -1.41 -18.90
CA ALA A 157 28.15 -2.82 -18.86
C ALA A 157 29.45 -3.68 -18.75
N PRO A 158 29.43 -4.78 -17.97
CA PRO A 158 30.52 -5.74 -17.99
C PRO A 158 30.72 -6.32 -19.39
N ASP A 159 31.99 -6.55 -19.78
CA ASP A 159 32.32 -7.13 -21.07
C ASP A 159 31.66 -8.50 -21.24
N ASP A 160 31.37 -8.86 -22.49
CA ASP A 160 30.76 -10.14 -22.87
C ASP A 160 29.48 -10.51 -22.17
N THR A 161 28.62 -9.49 -21.84
CA THR A 161 27.30 -9.70 -21.24
C THR A 161 26.16 -9.21 -22.12
N ASP A 162 24.97 -9.84 -21.97
CA ASP A 162 23.68 -9.36 -22.48
C ASP A 162 23.10 -8.37 -21.47
N SER A 163 23.38 -7.10 -21.64
CA SER A 163 23.10 -6.07 -20.62
C SER A 163 21.68 -5.54 -20.66
N ILE A 164 21.04 -5.49 -19.50
CA ILE A 164 19.77 -4.82 -19.22
C ILE A 164 20.10 -3.56 -18.42
N LYS A 165 19.90 -2.39 -19.03
CA LYS A 165 20.19 -1.10 -18.41
C LYS A 165 19.00 -0.59 -17.64
N LEU A 166 19.19 -0.24 -16.36
CA LEU A 166 18.18 0.47 -15.55
C LEU A 166 17.98 1.88 -16.10
N PRO A 167 16.75 2.28 -16.48
CA PRO A 167 16.49 3.67 -16.82
C PRO A 167 16.73 4.59 -15.60
N ALA A 168 17.34 5.75 -15.79
CA ALA A 168 17.63 6.68 -14.69
C ALA A 168 16.37 7.14 -13.92
N ALA A 169 15.24 7.21 -14.63
CA ALA A 169 13.94 7.57 -14.05
C ALA A 169 13.16 6.37 -13.50
N TRP A 170 13.67 5.13 -13.58
CA TRP A 170 12.98 3.96 -13.08
C TRP A 170 12.83 3.97 -11.56
N ARG A 171 11.64 3.70 -11.07
CA ARG A 171 11.34 3.73 -9.62
C ARG A 171 10.55 2.52 -9.17
N ILE A 172 10.73 2.20 -7.89
CA ILE A 172 9.85 1.32 -7.11
C ILE A 172 9.02 2.22 -6.21
N LEU A 173 7.71 2.05 -6.25
CA LEU A 173 6.76 2.57 -5.26
C LEU A 173 6.23 1.38 -4.47
N ALA A 174 6.36 1.41 -3.17
CA ALA A 174 5.86 0.32 -2.34
C ALA A 174 4.94 0.85 -1.24
N THR A 175 4.07 -0.01 -0.72
CA THR A 175 3.21 0.32 0.43
C THR A 175 3.51 -0.61 1.60
N MET A 176 3.31 -0.09 2.82
CA MET A 176 3.41 -0.84 4.06
C MET A 176 2.36 -0.34 5.06
N ASN A 177 1.81 -1.25 5.86
CA ASN A 177 0.94 -0.89 6.97
C ASN A 177 1.76 -0.63 8.24
N VAL A 178 1.48 0.48 8.96
CA VAL A 178 2.26 0.91 10.14
C VAL A 178 2.13 -0.06 11.32
N PHE A 179 1.04 -0.82 11.38
CA PHE A 179 0.80 -1.79 12.47
C PHE A 179 1.77 -2.97 12.45
N ASP A 180 2.43 -3.20 11.30
CA ASP A 180 3.45 -4.24 11.13
C ASP A 180 4.88 -3.70 11.41
N LYS A 181 5.03 -2.76 12.33
CA LYS A 181 6.32 -2.07 12.63
C LYS A 181 7.48 -3.02 12.93
N ASN A 182 7.20 -4.20 13.47
CA ASN A 182 8.25 -5.20 13.75
C ASN A 182 9.00 -5.64 12.49
N LEU A 183 8.38 -5.56 11.32
CA LEU A 183 8.97 -5.96 10.04
C LEU A 183 9.87 -4.90 9.40
N LEU A 184 9.76 -3.62 9.82
CA LEU A 184 10.70 -2.58 9.40
C LEU A 184 12.13 -2.85 9.86
N PHE A 185 12.30 -3.56 10.98
CA PHE A 185 13.61 -3.93 11.52
C PHE A 185 14.29 -5.06 10.76
N GLU A 186 13.56 -5.78 9.90
CA GLU A 186 14.11 -6.85 9.06
C GLU A 186 14.73 -6.34 7.76
N MET A 187 14.47 -5.06 7.40
CA MET A 187 15.10 -4.45 6.23
C MET A 187 16.55 -4.10 6.52
N SER A 188 17.48 -4.60 5.68
CA SER A 188 18.87 -4.22 5.79
C SER A 188 19.07 -2.71 5.63
N TYR A 189 20.03 -2.12 6.37
CA TYR A 189 20.40 -0.71 6.23
C TYR A 189 20.76 -0.32 4.79
N ALA A 190 21.31 -1.25 4.03
CA ALA A 190 21.64 -1.07 2.63
C ALA A 190 20.39 -0.79 1.78
N LEU A 191 19.28 -1.49 2.05
CA LEU A 191 18.01 -1.29 1.38
C LEU A 191 17.38 0.04 1.81
N MET A 192 17.32 0.33 3.11
CA MET A 192 16.73 1.56 3.64
C MET A 192 17.34 2.82 3.01
N ARG A 193 18.64 2.81 2.67
CA ARG A 193 19.29 3.94 2.00
C ARG A 193 18.79 4.22 0.57
N ARG A 194 18.15 3.28 -0.08
CA ARG A 194 17.63 3.40 -1.46
C ARG A 194 16.18 3.86 -1.50
N PHE A 195 15.50 3.77 -0.37
CA PHE A 195 14.10 4.19 -0.23
C PHE A 195 13.98 5.46 0.62
N ALA A 196 13.00 6.28 0.28
CA ALA A 196 12.45 7.28 1.17
C ALA A 196 11.13 6.74 1.74
N PHE A 197 10.90 6.98 3.01
CA PHE A 197 9.64 6.65 3.66
C PHE A 197 8.78 7.91 3.69
N VAL A 198 7.55 7.79 3.18
CA VAL A 198 6.56 8.86 3.20
C VAL A 198 5.34 8.35 3.94
N GLU A 199 5.01 9.00 5.05
CA GLU A 199 3.87 8.63 5.85
C GLU A 199 2.59 9.25 5.29
N VAL A 200 1.65 8.38 4.88
CA VAL A 200 0.32 8.76 4.42
C VAL A 200 -0.60 8.75 5.63
N THR A 201 -0.75 9.90 6.23
CA THR A 201 -1.61 10.11 7.40
C THR A 201 -3.08 10.16 7.01
N CYS A 202 -3.96 9.92 7.97
CA CYS A 202 -5.38 10.15 7.78
C CYS A 202 -5.66 11.65 7.59
N PRO A 203 -6.68 12.00 6.79
CA PRO A 203 -7.13 13.38 6.64
C PRO A 203 -7.59 14.01 7.97
N SER A 204 -7.75 15.35 7.99
CA SER A 204 -8.34 16.06 9.13
C SER A 204 -9.82 15.73 9.31
N ASP A 205 -10.38 16.05 10.47
CA ASP A 205 -11.80 15.81 10.77
C ASP A 205 -12.70 16.58 9.79
N GLU A 206 -12.34 17.82 9.42
CA GLU A 206 -13.07 18.60 8.42
C GLU A 206 -13.05 17.92 7.04
N ALA A 207 -11.98 17.26 6.69
CA ALA A 207 -11.91 16.51 5.44
C ALA A 207 -12.78 15.25 5.47
N TYR A 208 -12.89 14.57 6.63
CA TYR A 208 -13.84 13.46 6.78
C TYR A 208 -15.28 13.94 6.69
N ASP A 209 -15.62 15.05 7.33
CA ASP A 209 -16.95 15.65 7.23
C ASP A 209 -17.33 15.98 5.79
N ALA A 210 -16.39 16.53 5.02
CA ALA A 210 -16.61 16.82 3.61
C ALA A 210 -16.72 15.56 2.74
N LEU A 211 -15.96 14.51 3.06
CA LEU A 211 -16.01 13.22 2.35
C LEU A 211 -17.30 12.46 2.57
N LEU A 212 -17.91 12.61 3.75
CA LEU A 212 -19.12 11.91 4.16
C LEU A 212 -20.37 12.80 4.02
N ASP A 213 -20.26 13.94 3.33
CA ASP A 213 -21.40 14.80 3.05
C ASP A 213 -22.23 14.23 1.90
N GLY A 214 -23.41 13.68 2.22
CA GLY A 214 -24.30 13.09 1.24
C GLY A 214 -24.98 11.80 1.69
N PRO A 215 -25.45 10.97 0.76
CA PRO A 215 -26.12 9.71 1.08
C PRO A 215 -25.24 8.80 1.96
N GLY A 216 -25.81 8.23 3.02
CA GLY A 216 -25.10 7.40 3.99
C GLY A 216 -24.32 8.19 5.05
N ASP A 217 -24.64 9.47 5.24
CA ASP A 217 -24.02 10.39 6.21
C ASP A 217 -24.16 9.93 7.68
N VAL A 218 -25.05 8.99 7.97
CA VAL A 218 -25.18 8.32 9.27
C VAL A 218 -23.85 7.79 9.80
N VAL A 219 -22.92 7.44 8.91
CA VAL A 219 -21.57 6.97 9.24
C VAL A 219 -20.73 8.02 9.96
N ARG A 220 -21.04 9.32 9.81
CA ARG A 220 -20.38 10.42 10.54
C ARG A 220 -20.45 10.24 12.05
N GLU A 221 -21.52 9.62 12.54
CA GLU A 221 -21.69 9.37 13.97
C GLU A 221 -20.64 8.42 14.54
N LEU A 222 -19.97 7.65 13.68
CA LEU A 222 -18.88 6.75 14.04
C LEU A 222 -17.49 7.41 13.92
N LEU A 223 -17.38 8.69 13.52
CA LEU A 223 -16.10 9.40 13.50
C LEU A 223 -15.37 9.44 14.85
N PRO A 224 -16.06 9.53 16.02
CA PRO A 224 -15.41 9.46 17.31
C PRO A 224 -14.60 8.16 17.56
N LEU A 225 -14.86 7.09 16.81
CA LEU A 225 -14.12 5.84 16.91
C LEU A 225 -12.65 5.98 16.47
N ARG A 226 -12.30 7.04 15.73
CA ARG A 226 -10.92 7.35 15.32
C ARG A 226 -9.98 7.55 16.51
N ARG A 227 -10.48 7.94 17.66
CA ARG A 227 -9.68 8.11 18.88
C ARG A 227 -9.05 6.80 19.38
N PHE A 228 -9.68 5.66 19.10
CA PHE A 228 -9.19 4.34 19.49
C PHE A 228 -8.18 3.77 18.49
N ARG A 229 -8.39 4.06 17.22
CA ARG A 229 -7.48 3.70 16.14
C ARG A 229 -7.71 4.65 14.96
N ASP A 230 -6.63 5.19 14.42
CA ASP A 230 -6.71 6.06 13.26
C ASP A 230 -7.08 5.20 12.03
N LEU A 231 -8.32 5.32 11.58
CA LEU A 231 -8.89 4.55 10.47
C LEU A 231 -8.95 5.42 9.22
N GLY A 232 -8.44 4.89 8.11
CA GLY A 232 -8.43 5.60 6.84
C GLY A 232 -9.83 5.83 6.26
N PRO A 233 -9.98 6.82 5.35
CA PRO A 233 -11.26 7.20 4.74
C PRO A 233 -11.99 6.05 4.04
N ALA A 234 -11.27 5.07 3.51
CA ALA A 234 -11.86 3.95 2.78
C ALA A 234 -12.87 3.17 3.63
N VAL A 235 -12.58 2.97 4.94
CA VAL A 235 -13.49 2.26 5.85
C VAL A 235 -14.82 3.00 5.96
N TYR A 236 -14.77 4.32 6.12
CA TYR A 236 -15.97 5.17 6.24
C TYR A 236 -16.75 5.26 4.93
N LEU A 237 -16.05 5.38 3.79
CA LEU A 237 -16.69 5.46 2.47
C LEU A 237 -17.39 4.14 2.10
N ASP A 238 -16.79 3.00 2.44
CA ASP A 238 -17.42 1.69 2.19
C ASP A 238 -18.59 1.46 3.16
N ALA A 239 -18.47 1.89 4.41
CA ALA A 239 -19.57 1.90 5.36
C ALA A 239 -20.73 2.81 4.88
N ALA A 240 -20.45 3.99 4.31
CA ALA A 240 -21.47 4.87 3.75
C ALA A 240 -22.22 4.24 2.56
N LYS A 241 -21.50 3.56 1.65
CA LYS A 241 -22.14 2.81 0.57
C LYS A 241 -23.07 1.71 1.08
N PHE A 242 -22.63 1.00 2.14
CA PHE A 242 -23.46 -0.01 2.79
C PHE A 242 -24.70 0.63 3.42
N ALA A 243 -24.53 1.76 4.12
CA ALA A 243 -25.65 2.50 4.75
C ALA A 243 -26.74 2.85 3.72
N VAL A 244 -26.34 3.48 2.59
CA VAL A 244 -27.26 3.83 1.49
C VAL A 244 -28.06 2.62 1.02
N ARG A 245 -27.39 1.51 0.80
CA ARG A 245 -28.07 0.28 0.31
C ARG A 245 -29.01 -0.32 1.36
N ARG A 246 -28.57 -0.30 2.62
CA ARG A 246 -29.30 -0.92 3.73
C ARG A 246 -30.53 -0.10 4.15
N GLU A 247 -30.47 1.22 4.01
CA GLU A 247 -31.60 2.14 4.26
C GLU A 247 -32.84 1.83 3.41
N GLU A 248 -32.66 1.27 2.20
CA GLU A 248 -33.76 0.85 1.32
C GLU A 248 -34.65 -0.22 1.98
N ASP A 249 -34.10 -1.02 2.91
CA ASP A 249 -34.84 -2.06 3.63
C ASP A 249 -35.55 -1.54 4.90
N GLY A 250 -35.38 -0.25 5.24
CA GLY A 250 -36.06 0.43 6.33
C GLY A 250 -35.70 -0.01 7.75
N PRO A 251 -34.40 -0.28 8.09
CA PRO A 251 -34.02 -0.57 9.46
C PRO A 251 -34.21 0.66 10.35
N THR A 252 -34.27 0.45 11.68
CA THR A 252 -34.13 1.59 12.60
C THR A 252 -32.71 2.19 12.49
N ARG A 253 -32.56 3.47 12.83
CA ARG A 253 -31.23 4.13 12.84
C ARG A 253 -30.25 3.38 13.78
N SER A 254 -30.71 2.97 14.95
CA SER A 254 -29.92 2.19 15.91
C SER A 254 -29.45 0.87 15.29
N ARG A 255 -30.35 0.13 14.64
CA ARG A 255 -30.01 -1.13 13.97
C ARG A 255 -29.00 -0.92 12.85
N LEU A 256 -29.18 0.11 12.02
CA LEU A 256 -28.26 0.45 10.94
C LEU A 256 -26.85 0.78 11.47
N LEU A 257 -26.76 1.62 12.51
CA LEU A 257 -25.48 1.97 13.15
C LEU A 257 -24.77 0.75 13.73
N TYR A 258 -25.51 -0.14 14.41
CA TYR A 258 -24.94 -1.40 14.91
C TYR A 258 -24.41 -2.28 13.79
N GLU A 259 -25.17 -2.47 12.72
CA GLU A 259 -24.75 -3.30 11.56
C GLU A 259 -23.51 -2.73 10.89
N ILE A 260 -23.44 -1.40 10.71
CA ILE A 260 -22.26 -0.71 10.18
C ILE A 260 -21.06 -0.90 11.10
N PHE A 261 -21.23 -0.65 12.40
CA PHE A 261 -20.17 -0.82 13.39
C PHE A 261 -19.63 -2.25 13.37
N TYR A 262 -20.49 -3.24 13.44
CA TYR A 262 -20.11 -4.66 13.46
C TYR A 262 -19.35 -5.07 12.19
N ALA A 263 -19.85 -4.66 11.02
CA ALA A 263 -19.30 -5.14 9.75
C ALA A 263 -18.00 -4.42 9.31
N TYR A 264 -17.86 -3.13 9.62
CA TYR A 264 -16.77 -2.32 9.07
C TYR A 264 -15.77 -1.84 10.11
N PHE A 265 -16.22 -1.59 11.35
CA PHE A 265 -15.40 -0.95 12.38
C PHE A 265 -14.88 -1.94 13.41
N LEU A 266 -15.71 -2.79 13.96
CA LEU A 266 -15.30 -3.70 15.04
C LEU A 266 -14.06 -4.56 14.72
N PRO A 267 -13.93 -5.15 13.52
CA PRO A 267 -12.73 -5.90 13.16
C PRO A 267 -11.45 -5.07 13.13
N GLN A 268 -11.58 -3.75 12.97
CA GLN A 268 -10.43 -2.85 12.95
C GLN A 268 -9.80 -2.62 14.33
N PHE A 269 -10.50 -2.97 15.40
CA PHE A 269 -10.08 -2.76 16.78
C PHE A 269 -9.45 -4.00 17.43
N GLU A 270 -9.20 -5.07 16.68
CA GLU A 270 -8.49 -6.24 17.19
C GLU A 270 -7.16 -5.85 17.84
N GLY A 271 -6.90 -6.40 19.03
CA GLY A 271 -5.67 -6.16 19.80
C GLY A 271 -5.62 -4.87 20.61
N ILE A 272 -6.74 -4.13 20.79
CA ILE A 272 -6.84 -3.10 21.83
C ILE A 272 -6.93 -3.77 23.22
N ASP A 273 -6.54 -3.04 24.26
CA ASP A 273 -6.63 -3.53 25.64
C ASP A 273 -8.05 -3.43 26.22
N ASP A 274 -8.25 -4.01 27.40
CA ASP A 274 -9.56 -4.10 28.05
C ASP A 274 -10.15 -2.72 28.39
N GLU A 275 -9.31 -1.74 28.77
CA GLU A 275 -9.74 -0.39 29.11
C GLU A 275 -10.28 0.34 27.88
N LEU A 276 -9.52 0.31 26.78
CA LEU A 276 -9.95 0.89 25.51
C LEU A 276 -11.16 0.18 24.92
N ALA A 277 -11.29 -1.13 25.10
CA ALA A 277 -12.48 -1.87 24.65
C ALA A 277 -13.75 -1.47 25.40
N MET A 278 -13.63 -1.17 26.69
CA MET A 278 -14.75 -0.65 27.49
C MET A 278 -15.17 0.74 27.00
N GLU A 279 -14.20 1.64 26.79
CA GLU A 279 -14.48 2.99 26.25
C GLU A 279 -15.06 2.91 24.83
N LEU A 280 -14.59 1.97 23.99
CA LEU A 280 -15.15 1.70 22.68
C LEU A 280 -16.63 1.31 22.79
N TYR A 281 -16.94 0.37 23.69
CA TYR A 281 -18.33 -0.03 23.93
C TYR A 281 -19.19 1.16 24.38
N GLU A 282 -18.75 1.94 25.37
CA GLU A 282 -19.48 3.12 25.87
C GLU A 282 -19.75 4.13 24.74
N THR A 283 -18.76 4.36 23.89
CA THR A 283 -18.87 5.27 22.75
C THR A 283 -19.93 4.81 21.74
N VAL A 284 -19.93 3.52 21.42
CA VAL A 284 -20.89 2.94 20.47
C VAL A 284 -22.27 2.84 21.12
N ALA A 285 -22.36 2.41 22.39
CA ALA A 285 -23.62 2.25 23.10
C ALA A 285 -24.40 3.58 23.23
N ALA A 286 -23.70 4.71 23.32
CA ALA A 286 -24.32 6.03 23.33
C ALA A 286 -25.12 6.37 22.06
N LEU A 287 -24.86 5.66 20.95
CA LEU A 287 -25.52 5.84 19.66
C LEU A 287 -26.66 4.83 19.43
N LEU A 288 -26.81 3.84 20.31
CA LEU A 288 -27.67 2.66 20.12
C LEU A 288 -28.83 2.63 21.09
N ASP A 289 -29.94 2.03 20.66
CA ASP A 289 -31.07 1.69 21.53
C ASP A 289 -30.71 0.48 22.44
N PRO A 290 -31.45 0.26 23.55
CA PRO A 290 -31.10 -0.76 24.53
C PRO A 290 -30.94 -2.20 23.97
N ALA A 291 -31.68 -2.54 22.92
CA ALA A 291 -31.60 -3.86 22.30
C ALA A 291 -30.24 -4.05 21.58
N GLU A 292 -29.83 -3.10 20.77
CA GLU A 292 -28.57 -3.10 20.05
C GLU A 292 -27.36 -2.89 20.99
N GLN A 293 -27.54 -2.19 22.12
CA GLN A 293 -26.48 -2.08 23.14
C GLN A 293 -26.09 -3.46 23.69
N VAL A 294 -27.08 -4.32 24.01
CA VAL A 294 -26.84 -5.69 24.47
C VAL A 294 -26.11 -6.51 23.42
N GLU A 295 -26.50 -6.37 22.16
CA GLU A 295 -25.86 -7.05 21.04
C GLU A 295 -24.42 -6.56 20.84
N ALA A 296 -24.20 -5.24 20.82
CA ALA A 296 -22.87 -4.61 20.69
C ALA A 296 -21.92 -5.06 21.79
N ARG A 297 -22.38 -5.12 23.03
CA ARG A 297 -21.61 -5.59 24.16
C ARG A 297 -21.14 -7.03 23.97
N ARG A 298 -22.06 -7.92 23.62
CA ARG A 298 -21.74 -9.32 23.38
C ARG A 298 -20.72 -9.46 22.24
N THR A 299 -20.94 -8.80 21.11
CA THR A 299 -20.09 -8.94 19.92
C THR A 299 -18.71 -8.32 20.12
N ILE A 300 -18.60 -7.18 20.81
CA ILE A 300 -17.31 -6.59 21.18
C ILE A 300 -16.53 -7.58 22.06
N GLY A 301 -17.17 -8.14 23.10
CA GLY A 301 -16.55 -9.16 23.96
C GLY A 301 -16.08 -10.40 23.20
N GLU A 302 -16.90 -10.91 22.30
CA GLU A 302 -16.58 -12.10 21.49
C GLU A 302 -15.44 -11.84 20.49
N VAL A 303 -15.47 -10.71 19.76
CA VAL A 303 -14.48 -10.39 18.72
C VAL A 303 -13.13 -9.98 19.32
N LEU A 304 -13.16 -9.21 20.40
CA LEU A 304 -11.93 -8.75 21.06
C LEU A 304 -11.39 -9.75 22.12
N GLY A 305 -12.13 -10.82 22.40
CA GLY A 305 -11.73 -11.85 23.36
C GLY A 305 -11.79 -11.41 24.81
N MET A 306 -12.70 -10.50 25.16
CA MET A 306 -12.77 -9.83 26.46
C MET A 306 -14.12 -10.06 27.15
N ALA A 307 -14.12 -10.04 28.49
CA ALA A 307 -15.33 -10.02 29.29
C ALA A 307 -15.71 -8.59 29.65
N LEU A 308 -16.63 -7.98 28.91
CA LEU A 308 -17.17 -6.69 29.28
C LEU A 308 -18.13 -6.84 30.47
N PRO A 309 -17.98 -6.08 31.57
CA PRO A 309 -18.81 -6.17 32.77
C PRO A 309 -20.28 -5.90 32.48
N ALA A 310 -21.19 -6.46 33.32
CA ALA A 310 -22.66 -6.43 33.13
C ALA A 310 -23.28 -5.04 33.29
#